data_676e60cc23564c7269bc1040921fc472
#
_entry.id   676e60cc23564c7269bc1040921fc472
#
_cell.length_a   1.000
_cell.length_b   1.000
_cell.length_c   1.000
_cell.angle_alpha   90.00
_cell.angle_beta   90.00
_cell.angle_gamma   90.00
#
_symmetry.space_group_name_H-M   'P 1'
#
loop_
_entity.id
_entity.type
_entity.pdbx_description
1 polymer ?
#
loop_
_entity_poly.entity_id
_entity_poly.type
_entity_poly.pdbx_seq_one_letter_code
_entity_poly.pdbx_strand_id
1 'polypeptide(L)'
;MRILLSPRFSKQVKKLHPTEKKILDKHVLKVSESPNIGAPQVGELTGSFIYKFKIKERQWLMAYEIESKNSITLLMLGAHENFYRDLKK
;
A
#
# COMPACT_ATOMS: atom_id res chain seq x y z
N MET A 1 7.64 9.89 -10.72
CA MET A 1 7.81 9.05 -9.52
C MET A 1 7.96 7.59 -9.92
N ARG A 2 8.99 6.95 -9.43
CA ARG A 2 9.22 5.54 -9.68
C ARG A 2 8.46 4.71 -8.63
N ILE A 3 7.66 3.74 -9.08
CA ILE A 3 6.89 2.89 -8.19
C ILE A 3 7.38 1.46 -8.31
N LEU A 4 7.92 0.94 -7.21
CA LEU A 4 8.41 -0.43 -7.14
C LEU A 4 7.41 -1.28 -6.39
N LEU A 5 7.25 -2.53 -6.83
CA LEU A 5 6.34 -3.47 -6.18
C LEU A 5 7.12 -4.59 -5.54
N SER A 6 6.86 -4.87 -4.27
CA SER A 6 7.42 -6.04 -3.63
C SER A 6 6.81 -7.30 -4.25
N PRO A 7 7.46 -8.46 -4.16
CA PRO A 7 6.86 -9.72 -4.64
C PRO A 7 5.53 -10.00 -3.98
N ARG A 8 5.41 -9.71 -2.68
CA ARG A 8 4.15 -9.90 -1.94
C ARG A 8 3.03 -9.03 -2.53
N PHE A 9 3.32 -7.75 -2.75
CA PHE A 9 2.33 -6.82 -3.31
C PHE A 9 1.89 -7.26 -4.69
N SER A 10 2.84 -7.65 -5.54
CA SER A 10 2.53 -8.12 -6.90
C SER A 10 1.61 -9.33 -6.89
N LYS A 11 1.84 -10.28 -5.99
CA LYS A 11 0.99 -11.46 -5.87
C LYS A 11 -0.42 -11.10 -5.42
N GLN A 12 -0.53 -10.15 -4.50
CA GLN A 12 -1.83 -9.72 -3.99
C GLN A 12 -2.65 -9.02 -5.06
N VAL A 13 -2.00 -8.18 -5.87
CA VAL A 13 -2.68 -7.48 -6.96
C VAL A 13 -3.25 -8.45 -7.99
N LYS A 14 -2.54 -9.54 -8.27
CA LYS A 14 -3.01 -10.54 -9.25
C LYS A 14 -4.29 -11.21 -8.82
N LYS A 15 -4.62 -11.20 -7.54
CA LYS A 15 -5.84 -11.81 -7.03
C LYS A 15 -7.05 -10.89 -7.05
N LEU A 16 -6.85 -9.62 -7.39
CA LEU A 16 -7.94 -8.65 -7.43
C LEU A 16 -8.76 -8.78 -8.71
N HIS A 17 -10.06 -8.51 -8.59
CA HIS A 17 -10.91 -8.38 -9.77
C HIS A 17 -10.52 -7.12 -10.54
N PRO A 18 -10.76 -7.07 -11.86
CA PRO A 18 -10.39 -5.90 -12.66
C PRO A 18 -10.95 -4.57 -12.12
N THR A 19 -12.19 -4.58 -11.60
CA THR A 19 -12.78 -3.37 -11.03
C THR A 19 -12.06 -2.94 -9.77
N GLU A 20 -11.65 -3.89 -8.94
CA GLU A 20 -10.89 -3.61 -7.73
C GLU A 20 -9.51 -3.06 -8.08
N LYS A 21 -8.89 -3.63 -9.09
CA LYS A 21 -7.57 -3.19 -9.52
C LYS A 21 -7.59 -1.74 -10.01
N LYS A 22 -8.64 -1.34 -10.72
CA LYS A 22 -8.77 0.04 -11.18
C LYS A 22 -8.84 1.02 -10.01
N ILE A 23 -9.57 0.64 -8.97
CA ILE A 23 -9.68 1.47 -7.77
C ILE A 23 -8.32 1.55 -7.06
N LEU A 24 -7.63 0.42 -6.95
CA LEU A 24 -6.29 0.39 -6.37
C LEU A 24 -5.33 1.30 -7.13
N ASP A 25 -5.32 1.19 -8.46
CA ASP A 25 -4.42 1.99 -9.29
C ASP A 25 -4.61 3.48 -9.06
N LYS A 26 -5.86 3.91 -8.88
CA LYS A 26 -6.18 5.30 -8.59
C LYS A 26 -5.53 5.75 -7.26
N HIS A 27 -5.58 4.89 -6.25
CA HIS A 27 -5.00 5.20 -4.95
C HIS A 27 -3.48 5.12 -4.97
N VAL A 28 -2.92 4.20 -5.73
CA VAL A 28 -1.47 4.13 -5.92
C VAL A 28 -0.97 5.44 -6.54
N LEU A 29 -1.70 5.96 -7.51
CA LEU A 29 -1.34 7.24 -8.12
C LEU A 29 -1.38 8.37 -7.10
N LYS A 30 -2.39 8.42 -6.25
CA LYS A 30 -2.47 9.44 -5.20
C LYS A 30 -1.27 9.38 -4.26
N VAL A 31 -0.88 8.18 -3.86
CA VAL A 31 0.29 8.01 -2.99
C VAL A 31 1.56 8.45 -3.70
N SER A 32 1.69 8.12 -4.99
CA SER A 32 2.88 8.51 -5.75
C SER A 32 3.00 10.02 -5.89
N GLU A 33 1.87 10.71 -5.98
CA GLU A 33 1.88 12.17 -6.09
C GLU A 33 2.14 12.86 -4.74
N SER A 34 1.75 12.22 -3.65
CA SER A 34 1.91 12.78 -2.30
C SER A 34 2.29 11.66 -1.33
N PRO A 35 3.55 11.22 -1.35
CA PRO A 35 3.95 10.05 -0.54
C PRO A 35 3.75 10.20 0.97
N ASN A 36 3.57 11.41 1.45
CA ASN A 36 3.39 11.66 2.88
C ASN A 36 1.93 11.55 3.34
N ILE A 37 1.00 11.18 2.44
CA ILE A 37 -0.41 11.08 2.85
C ILE A 37 -0.71 9.88 3.72
N GLY A 38 0.11 8.84 3.67
CA GLY A 38 -0.04 7.70 4.57
C GLY A 38 0.41 8.02 5.98
N ALA A 39 -0.06 7.25 6.95
CA ALA A 39 0.33 7.42 8.34
C ALA A 39 1.71 6.78 8.57
N PRO A 40 2.69 7.56 9.04
CA PRO A 40 4.01 6.99 9.36
C PRO A 40 3.91 6.04 10.53
N GLN A 41 4.64 4.94 10.47
CA GLN A 41 4.61 3.93 11.51
C GLN A 41 5.81 4.06 12.43
N VAL A 42 5.67 3.54 13.65
CA VAL A 42 6.72 3.56 14.65
C VAL A 42 7.00 2.12 15.12
N GLY A 43 8.06 1.97 15.92
CA GLY A 43 8.43 0.65 16.44
C GLY A 43 8.96 -0.26 15.36
N GLU A 44 8.48 -1.49 15.31
CA GLU A 44 8.95 -2.49 14.35
C GLU A 44 8.70 -2.10 12.90
N LEU A 45 7.74 -1.21 12.66
CA LEU A 45 7.37 -0.80 11.31
C LEU A 45 7.92 0.57 10.94
N THR A 46 8.86 1.10 11.73
CA THR A 46 9.47 2.39 11.47
C THR A 46 10.03 2.45 10.05
N GLY A 47 9.74 3.55 9.35
CA GLY A 47 10.16 3.72 7.97
C GLY A 47 9.09 3.39 6.96
N SER A 48 8.01 2.74 7.39
CA SER A 48 6.90 2.44 6.50
C SER A 48 5.73 3.38 6.78
N PHE A 49 4.83 3.47 5.80
CA PHE A 49 3.62 4.27 5.86
C PHE A 49 2.44 3.37 5.57
N ILE A 50 1.31 3.63 6.21
CA ILE A 50 0.07 2.89 5.95
C ILE A 50 -0.97 3.86 5.39
N TYR A 51 -1.48 3.55 4.21
CA TYR A 51 -2.51 4.33 3.55
C TYR A 51 -3.82 3.55 3.56
N LYS A 52 -4.87 4.15 4.12
CA LYS A 52 -6.19 3.53 4.21
C LYS A 52 -7.07 4.03 3.07
N PHE A 53 -7.81 3.11 2.45
CA PHE A 53 -8.72 3.47 1.39
C PHE A 53 -9.85 2.45 1.31
N LYS A 54 -10.87 2.73 0.53
CA LYS A 54 -12.00 1.82 0.36
C LYS A 54 -12.07 1.34 -1.07
N ILE A 55 -12.33 0.04 -1.21
CA ILE A 55 -12.73 -0.54 -2.48
C ILE A 55 -14.17 -0.98 -2.28
N LYS A 56 -15.10 -0.29 -2.97
CA LYS A 56 -16.55 -0.43 -2.71
C LYS A 56 -16.79 -0.05 -1.25
N GLU A 57 -17.38 -0.91 -0.45
CA GLU A 57 -17.67 -0.59 0.95
C GLU A 57 -16.65 -1.18 1.93
N ARG A 58 -15.66 -1.90 1.41
CA ARG A 58 -14.68 -2.58 2.23
C ARG A 58 -13.42 -1.74 2.40
N GLN A 59 -12.93 -1.65 3.62
CA GLN A 59 -11.70 -0.91 3.89
C GLN A 59 -10.47 -1.76 3.62
N TRP A 60 -9.49 -1.15 2.94
CA TRP A 60 -8.22 -1.77 2.62
C TRP A 60 -7.07 -0.92 3.14
N LEU A 61 -5.94 -1.55 3.34
CA LEU A 61 -4.72 -0.90 3.78
C LEU A 61 -3.60 -1.22 2.79
N MET A 62 -2.75 -0.22 2.55
CA MET A 62 -1.59 -0.38 1.70
C MET A 62 -0.37 0.13 2.45
N ALA A 63 0.63 -0.74 2.63
CA ALA A 63 1.89 -0.38 3.25
C ALA A 63 2.91 -0.05 2.18
N TYR A 64 3.69 1.01 2.40
CA TYR A 64 4.73 1.39 1.46
C TYR A 64 5.88 2.09 2.18
N GLU A 65 7.01 2.18 1.50
CA GLU A 65 8.18 2.89 1.98
C GLU A 65 8.58 3.95 0.95
N ILE A 66 9.10 5.07 1.43
CA ILE A 66 9.64 6.10 0.55
C ILE A 66 11.14 5.83 0.44
N GLU A 67 11.58 5.41 -0.75
CA GLU A 67 12.99 5.07 -0.98
C GLU A 67 13.83 6.30 -1.24
N SER A 68 13.24 7.29 -1.93
CA SER A 68 13.92 8.54 -2.27
C SER A 68 12.85 9.56 -2.65
N LYS A 69 13.29 10.78 -3.03
CA LYS A 69 12.37 11.83 -3.50
C LYS A 69 11.49 11.37 -4.66
N ASN A 70 12.00 10.47 -5.47
CA ASN A 70 11.33 10.07 -6.71
C ASN A 70 10.98 8.58 -6.76
N SER A 71 10.99 7.89 -5.62
CA SER A 71 10.80 6.44 -5.61
C SER A 71 10.10 5.98 -4.35
N ILE A 72 9.06 5.15 -4.53
CA ILE A 72 8.39 4.47 -3.43
C ILE A 72 8.32 2.98 -3.72
N THR A 73 8.28 2.16 -2.66
CA THR A 73 8.10 0.72 -2.78
C THR A 73 6.80 0.33 -2.10
N LEU A 74 5.91 -0.33 -2.85
CA LEU A 74 4.66 -0.84 -2.32
C LEU A 74 4.93 -2.21 -1.72
N LEU A 75 4.69 -2.34 -0.41
CA LEU A 75 5.09 -3.53 0.35
C LEU A 75 4.00 -4.58 0.48
N MET A 76 2.81 -4.15 0.84
CA MET A 76 1.73 -5.09 1.15
C MET A 76 0.38 -4.42 0.99
N LEU A 77 -0.59 -5.21 0.54
CA LEU A 77 -1.98 -4.79 0.41
C LEU A 77 -2.83 -5.77 1.20
N GLY A 78 -3.86 -5.30 1.88
CA GLY A 78 -4.74 -6.20 2.59
C GLY A 78 -5.95 -5.51 3.19
N ALA A 79 -6.93 -6.33 3.59
CA ALA A 79 -8.07 -5.83 4.32
C ALA A 79 -7.64 -5.46 5.73
N HIS A 80 -8.43 -4.62 6.40
CA HIS A 80 -8.09 -4.09 7.71
C HIS A 80 -7.74 -5.17 8.74
N GLU A 81 -8.49 -6.27 8.75
CA GLU A 81 -8.27 -7.35 9.69
C GLU A 81 -6.92 -8.02 9.46
N ASN A 82 -6.17 -8.23 10.52
CA ASN A 82 -4.88 -8.94 10.49
C ASN A 82 -3.78 -8.26 9.67
N PHE A 83 -4.05 -7.10 9.08
CA PHE A 83 -3.07 -6.44 8.21
C PHE A 83 -1.74 -6.18 8.94
N TYR A 84 -1.81 -5.56 10.11
CA TYR A 84 -0.61 -5.20 10.85
C TYR A 84 0.17 -6.44 11.31
N ARG A 85 -0.54 -7.48 11.70
CA ARG A 85 0.09 -8.74 12.10
C ARG A 85 0.83 -9.37 10.92
N ASP A 86 0.20 -9.40 9.76
CA ASP A 86 0.80 -9.99 8.57
C ASP A 86 1.97 -9.16 8.05
N LEU A 87 1.92 -7.84 8.22
CA LEU A 87 2.98 -6.97 7.79
C LEU A 87 4.28 -7.21 8.59
N LYS A 88 4.16 -7.59 9.86
CA LYS A 88 5.31 -7.85 10.71
C LYS A 88 6.03 -9.17 10.41
N LYS A 89 5.42 -10.06 9.66
CA LYS A 89 6.04 -11.37 9.33
C LYS A 89 7.12 -11.23 8.30
#